data_9312bca48b4b85ee3ff0de9816255727
#
_entry.id   9312bca48b4b85ee3ff0de9816255727
#
_cell.length_a   1.000
_cell.length_b   1.000
_cell.length_c   1.000
_cell.angle_alpha   90.00
_cell.angle_beta   90.00
_cell.angle_gamma   90.00
#
_symmetry.space_group_name_H-M   'P 1'
#
loop_
_entity.id
_entity.type
_entity.pdbx_description
1 polymer ?
#
loop_
_entity_poly.entity_id
_entity_poly.type
_entity_poly.pdbx_seq_one_letter_code
_entity_poly.pdbx_strand_id
1 'polypeptide(L)'
;MARAKALLDNVCVALNREGVAAERHIPLAAYTTFRIGGVADILATATTEAQIAAAVRVARKFDTGLRCIGGGSNLLVSDDGVDGIVLVNAIRRLSFEGGSATVGAGYEWDSLVEASVSRGLGGIAGMSGIPGTVGGAVCGNAGAYGESVGDRVISVSVV
;
A
#
# COMPACT_ATOMS: atom_id res chain seq x y z
N MET A 1 5.81 15.98 -25.43
CA MET A 1 6.38 16.20 -24.08
C MET A 1 5.59 17.23 -23.26
N ALA A 2 5.37 18.48 -23.70
CA ALA A 2 4.65 19.50 -22.90
C ALA A 2 3.22 19.10 -22.50
N ARG A 3 2.43 18.45 -23.37
CA ARG A 3 1.05 18.01 -23.09
C ARG A 3 0.97 16.90 -22.02
N ALA A 4 1.91 15.96 -22.03
CA ALA A 4 1.99 14.91 -21.01
C ALA A 4 2.37 15.49 -19.65
N LYS A 5 3.31 16.45 -19.61
CA LYS A 5 3.69 17.14 -18.37
C LYS A 5 2.50 17.89 -17.76
N ALA A 6 1.74 18.64 -18.57
CA ALA A 6 0.56 19.38 -18.12
C ALA A 6 -0.55 18.44 -17.60
N LEU A 7 -0.71 17.25 -18.20
CA LEU A 7 -1.64 16.23 -17.70
C LEU A 7 -1.27 15.77 -16.30
N LEU A 8 -0.03 15.39 -16.09
CA LEU A 8 0.45 14.92 -14.79
C LEU A 8 0.39 16.01 -13.70
N ASP A 9 0.64 17.29 -14.07
CA ASP A 9 0.45 18.42 -13.16
C ASP A 9 -1.02 18.54 -12.72
N ASN A 10 -1.95 18.40 -13.66
CA ASN A 10 -3.39 18.43 -13.36
C ASN A 10 -3.84 17.25 -12.49
N VAL A 11 -3.31 16.05 -12.72
CA VAL A 11 -3.57 14.86 -11.88
C VAL A 11 -3.08 15.09 -10.46
N CYS A 12 -1.85 15.57 -10.29
CA CYS A 12 -1.27 15.86 -8.98
C CYS A 12 -2.08 16.91 -8.22
N VAL A 13 -2.48 18.00 -8.89
CA VAL A 13 -3.35 19.04 -8.31
C VAL A 13 -4.72 18.46 -7.91
N ALA A 14 -5.31 17.58 -8.74
CA ALA A 14 -6.60 16.97 -8.45
C ALA A 14 -6.52 16.07 -7.21
N LEU A 15 -5.47 15.25 -7.08
CA LEU A 15 -5.24 14.41 -5.90
C LEU A 15 -5.13 15.26 -4.62
N ASN A 16 -4.33 16.32 -4.65
CA ASN A 16 -4.15 17.21 -3.49
C ASN A 16 -5.46 17.93 -3.11
N ARG A 17 -6.30 18.29 -4.07
CA ARG A 17 -7.64 18.88 -3.80
C ARG A 17 -8.60 17.89 -3.14
N GLU A 18 -8.47 16.60 -3.42
CA GLU A 18 -9.24 15.53 -2.77
C GLU A 18 -8.62 15.12 -1.41
N GLY A 19 -7.59 15.83 -0.93
CA GLY A 19 -6.92 15.55 0.33
C GLY A 19 -5.95 14.36 0.28
N VAL A 20 -5.59 13.90 -0.91
CA VAL A 20 -4.56 12.84 -1.10
C VAL A 20 -3.23 13.54 -1.32
N ALA A 21 -2.29 13.40 -0.38
CA ALA A 21 -0.95 13.97 -0.52
C ALA A 21 -0.26 13.37 -1.74
N ALA A 22 0.11 14.21 -2.72
CA ALA A 22 0.69 13.78 -3.97
C ALA A 22 1.82 14.71 -4.41
N GLU A 23 2.92 14.11 -4.85
CA GLU A 23 4.11 14.79 -5.32
C GLU A 23 4.57 14.19 -6.65
N ARG A 24 5.33 14.97 -7.42
CA ARG A 24 5.82 14.57 -8.75
C ARG A 24 7.29 14.17 -8.71
N HIS A 25 7.63 13.24 -9.62
CA HIS A 25 9.01 12.83 -9.90
C HIS A 25 9.75 12.32 -8.67
N ILE A 26 9.10 11.43 -7.90
CA ILE A 26 9.67 10.88 -6.67
C ILE A 26 10.41 9.57 -6.96
N PRO A 27 11.69 9.44 -6.57
CA PRO A 27 12.45 8.20 -6.70
C PRO A 27 11.82 7.08 -5.85
N LEU A 28 11.49 5.95 -6.49
CA LEU A 28 10.88 4.81 -5.83
C LEU A 28 11.87 3.96 -5.02
N ALA A 29 13.16 4.18 -5.20
CA ALA A 29 14.20 3.53 -4.38
C ALA A 29 13.99 3.70 -2.86
N ALA A 30 13.42 4.85 -2.43
CA ALA A 30 13.09 5.08 -1.02
C ALA A 30 11.88 4.27 -0.52
N TYR A 31 11.11 3.71 -1.44
CA TYR A 31 9.85 2.97 -1.19
C TYR A 31 9.98 1.47 -1.47
N THR A 32 11.20 0.96 -1.62
CA THR A 32 11.50 -0.46 -1.79
C THR A 32 12.56 -0.91 -0.78
N THR A 33 12.44 -2.14 -0.29
CA THR A 33 13.44 -2.73 0.61
C THR A 33 14.79 -2.92 -0.10
N PHE A 34 14.78 -3.18 -1.39
CA PHE A 34 16.00 -3.27 -2.20
C PHE A 34 16.71 -1.93 -2.39
N ARG A 35 16.03 -0.81 -2.09
CA ARG A 35 16.54 0.57 -2.29
C ARG A 35 16.97 0.88 -3.72
N ILE A 36 16.32 0.25 -4.68
CA ILE A 36 16.48 0.46 -6.12
C ILE A 36 15.13 0.75 -6.75
N GLY A 37 15.13 1.39 -7.91
CA GLY A 37 13.95 1.73 -8.70
C GLY A 37 13.98 3.18 -9.17
N GLY A 38 13.51 3.37 -10.40
CA GLY A 38 13.41 4.68 -11.04
C GLY A 38 12.34 5.56 -10.41
N VAL A 39 11.93 6.57 -11.14
CA VAL A 39 11.05 7.63 -10.66
C VAL A 39 9.58 7.28 -10.92
N ALA A 40 8.69 7.52 -9.95
CA ALA A 40 7.25 7.59 -10.20
C ALA A 40 6.90 8.95 -10.81
N ASP A 41 6.05 8.98 -11.84
CA ASP A 41 5.50 10.24 -12.35
C ASP A 41 4.79 11.03 -11.25
N ILE A 42 3.97 10.34 -10.47
CA ILE A 42 3.28 10.86 -9.30
C ILE A 42 3.34 9.80 -8.20
N LEU A 43 3.84 10.19 -7.03
CA LEU A 43 3.70 9.42 -5.81
C LEU A 43 2.60 10.05 -4.97
N ALA A 44 1.63 9.24 -4.55
CA ALA A 44 0.55 9.67 -3.67
C ALA A 44 0.49 8.81 -2.41
N THR A 45 0.03 9.37 -1.30
CA THR A 45 -0.12 8.64 -0.03
C THR A 45 -1.55 8.75 0.47
N ALA A 46 -2.17 7.60 0.77
CA ALA A 46 -3.50 7.52 1.35
C ALA A 46 -3.45 6.93 2.76
N THR A 47 -4.04 7.64 3.72
CA THR A 47 -4.17 7.24 5.14
C THR A 47 -5.59 6.85 5.52
N THR A 48 -6.54 6.98 4.59
CA THR A 48 -7.95 6.60 4.76
C THR A 48 -8.51 5.93 3.50
N GLU A 49 -9.57 5.13 3.65
CA GLU A 49 -10.27 4.52 2.50
C GLU A 49 -10.86 5.57 1.56
N ALA A 50 -11.36 6.68 2.11
CA ALA A 50 -11.89 7.78 1.31
C ALA A 50 -10.83 8.37 0.37
N GLN A 51 -9.57 8.46 0.84
CA GLN A 51 -8.44 8.91 0.02
C GLN A 51 -8.07 7.90 -1.07
N ILE A 52 -8.13 6.59 -0.79
CA ILE A 52 -7.92 5.56 -1.82
C ILE A 52 -9.01 5.68 -2.89
N ALA A 53 -10.28 5.77 -2.48
CA ALA A 53 -11.39 5.94 -3.42
C ALA A 53 -11.25 7.23 -4.26
N ALA A 54 -10.79 8.31 -3.64
CA ALA A 54 -10.50 9.58 -4.34
C ALA A 54 -9.39 9.40 -5.39
N ALA A 55 -8.29 8.73 -5.03
CA ALA A 55 -7.20 8.45 -5.96
C ALA A 55 -7.66 7.62 -7.16
N VAL A 56 -8.48 6.60 -6.93
CA VAL A 56 -9.09 5.78 -8.00
C VAL A 56 -9.99 6.63 -8.92
N ARG A 57 -10.84 7.51 -8.34
CA ARG A 57 -11.69 8.41 -9.15
C ARG A 57 -10.85 9.37 -10.00
N VAL A 58 -9.80 9.95 -9.42
CA VAL A 58 -8.88 10.85 -10.15
C VAL A 58 -8.17 10.09 -11.27
N ALA A 59 -7.63 8.90 -11.00
CA ALA A 59 -6.97 8.08 -12.02
C ALA A 59 -7.89 7.80 -13.21
N ARG A 60 -9.13 7.38 -12.94
CA ARG A 60 -10.17 7.15 -13.98
C ARG A 60 -10.52 8.42 -14.76
N LYS A 61 -10.70 9.55 -14.06
CA LYS A 61 -11.06 10.84 -14.69
C LYS A 61 -10.01 11.32 -15.69
N PHE A 62 -8.75 11.08 -15.42
CA PHE A 62 -7.63 11.53 -16.26
C PHE A 62 -7.07 10.43 -17.16
N ASP A 63 -7.69 9.24 -17.17
CA ASP A 63 -7.23 8.06 -17.91
C ASP A 63 -5.75 7.76 -17.62
N THR A 64 -5.38 7.75 -16.34
CA THR A 64 -4.01 7.56 -15.85
C THR A 64 -3.91 6.25 -15.09
N GLY A 65 -2.82 5.52 -15.31
CA GLY A 65 -2.53 4.30 -14.56
C GLY A 65 -2.39 4.56 -13.06
N LEU A 66 -2.90 3.63 -12.23
CA LEU A 66 -2.71 3.65 -10.78
C LEU A 66 -2.20 2.30 -10.30
N ARG A 67 -1.11 2.32 -9.54
CA ARG A 67 -0.55 1.15 -8.87
C ARG A 67 -0.50 1.40 -7.38
N CYS A 68 -1.10 0.52 -6.60
CA CYS A 68 -1.06 0.59 -5.14
C CYS A 68 0.12 -0.21 -4.60
N ILE A 69 0.87 0.37 -3.67
CA ILE A 69 1.98 -0.30 -2.98
C ILE A 69 1.78 -0.24 -1.47
N GLY A 70 2.38 -1.21 -0.77
CA GLY A 70 2.51 -1.21 0.69
C GLY A 70 3.93 -0.82 1.10
N GLY A 71 4.59 -1.62 1.94
CA GLY A 71 5.96 -1.40 2.42
C GLY A 71 7.08 -1.63 1.39
N GLY A 72 6.75 -2.08 0.18
CA GLY A 72 7.73 -2.29 -0.89
C GLY A 72 8.70 -3.46 -0.68
N SER A 73 8.38 -4.38 0.22
CA SER A 73 9.31 -5.46 0.63
C SER A 73 9.46 -6.56 -0.44
N ASN A 74 8.47 -6.69 -1.32
CA ASN A 74 8.48 -7.68 -2.41
C ASN A 74 8.32 -6.99 -3.76
N LEU A 75 8.95 -5.82 -3.93
CA LEU A 75 8.89 -5.06 -5.17
C LEU A 75 10.29 -4.88 -5.76
N LEU A 76 10.38 -5.20 -7.04
CA LEU A 76 11.49 -4.82 -7.90
C LEU A 76 10.96 -3.79 -8.92
N VAL A 77 11.45 -2.57 -8.83
CA VAL A 77 11.01 -1.46 -9.69
C VAL A 77 12.09 -1.19 -10.73
N SER A 78 11.66 -1.09 -12.01
CA SER A 78 12.56 -0.75 -13.12
C SER A 78 13.23 0.61 -12.92
N ASP A 79 14.45 0.75 -13.43
CA ASP A 79 15.16 2.03 -13.47
C ASP A 79 14.47 3.06 -14.40
N ASP A 80 13.65 2.61 -15.36
CA ASP A 80 12.79 3.48 -16.19
C ASP A 80 11.70 4.16 -15.37
N GLY A 81 11.43 3.66 -14.15
CA GLY A 81 10.41 4.18 -13.26
C GLY A 81 9.02 3.62 -13.51
N VAL A 82 8.01 4.38 -13.09
CA VAL A 82 6.60 3.99 -13.18
C VAL A 82 5.77 5.16 -13.68
N ASP A 83 5.12 4.96 -14.83
CA ASP A 83 4.18 5.93 -15.40
C ASP A 83 2.88 5.98 -14.57
N GLY A 84 2.33 7.19 -14.43
CA GLY A 84 1.07 7.45 -13.74
C GLY A 84 1.23 7.59 -12.22
N ILE A 85 0.25 7.07 -11.48
CA ILE A 85 0.16 7.22 -10.02
C ILE A 85 0.67 5.97 -9.33
N VAL A 86 1.66 6.11 -8.45
CA VAL A 86 2.01 5.13 -7.43
C VAL A 86 1.38 5.58 -6.12
N LEU A 87 0.41 4.81 -5.62
CA LEU A 87 -0.33 5.10 -4.39
C LEU A 87 0.20 4.25 -3.24
N VAL A 88 0.81 4.89 -2.27
CA VAL A 88 1.21 4.24 -1.00
C VAL A 88 -0.02 4.10 -0.11
N ASN A 89 -0.41 2.86 0.21
CA ASN A 89 -1.44 2.62 1.21
C ASN A 89 -0.82 2.70 2.60
N ALA A 90 -1.12 3.78 3.32
CA ALA A 90 -0.64 4.07 4.67
C ALA A 90 -1.76 4.05 5.72
N ILE A 91 -2.83 3.27 5.49
CA ILE A 91 -3.93 3.11 6.46
C ILE A 91 -3.43 2.24 7.62
N ARG A 92 -3.17 2.86 8.78
CA ARG A 92 -2.56 2.22 9.95
C ARG A 92 -3.51 2.18 11.15
N ARG A 93 -4.67 1.55 10.98
CA ARG A 93 -5.57 1.30 12.10
C ARG A 93 -5.49 -0.16 12.53
N LEU A 94 -5.74 -0.43 13.81
CA LEU A 94 -5.82 -1.77 14.39
C LEU A 94 -6.85 -1.76 15.50
N SER A 95 -7.79 -2.69 15.45
CA SER A 95 -8.72 -2.98 16.54
C SER A 95 -8.91 -4.48 16.68
N PHE A 96 -9.19 -4.92 17.89
CA PHE A 96 -9.46 -6.31 18.21
C PHE A 96 -10.86 -6.45 18.77
N GLU A 97 -11.58 -7.50 18.33
CA GLU A 97 -12.87 -7.88 18.87
C GLU A 97 -12.92 -9.41 18.95
N GLY A 98 -13.08 -9.93 20.17
CA GLY A 98 -12.97 -11.37 20.42
C GLY A 98 -11.64 -11.93 19.94
N GLY A 99 -11.69 -12.97 19.10
CA GLY A 99 -10.51 -13.61 18.50
C GLY A 99 -10.11 -13.03 17.13
N SER A 100 -10.66 -11.88 16.73
CA SER A 100 -10.44 -11.28 15.41
C SER A 100 -9.78 -9.91 15.51
N ALA A 101 -9.00 -9.55 14.47
CA ALA A 101 -8.42 -8.23 14.30
C ALA A 101 -8.97 -7.57 13.03
N THR A 102 -9.39 -6.30 13.13
CA THR A 102 -9.64 -5.44 11.98
C THR A 102 -8.45 -4.50 11.82
N VAL A 103 -7.79 -4.57 10.67
CA VAL A 103 -6.51 -3.91 10.46
C VAL A 103 -6.44 -3.20 9.11
N GLY A 104 -5.83 -2.03 9.09
CA GLY A 104 -5.60 -1.26 7.87
C GLY A 104 -4.49 -1.88 7.02
N ALA A 105 -4.64 -1.82 5.70
CA ALA A 105 -3.73 -2.45 4.76
C ALA A 105 -2.29 -1.91 4.82
N GLY A 106 -2.08 -0.67 5.30
CA GLY A 106 -0.77 -0.06 5.51
C GLY A 106 -0.14 -0.33 6.88
N TYR A 107 -0.79 -1.15 7.73
CA TYR A 107 -0.24 -1.55 9.01
C TYR A 107 0.92 -2.53 8.81
N GLU A 108 1.99 -2.38 9.59
CA GLU A 108 3.15 -3.28 9.53
C GLU A 108 2.76 -4.70 9.95
N TRP A 109 3.14 -5.70 9.14
CA TRP A 109 2.76 -7.09 9.38
C TRP A 109 3.29 -7.62 10.72
N ASP A 110 4.59 -7.43 10.99
CA ASP A 110 5.19 -7.97 12.21
C ASP A 110 4.67 -7.29 13.47
N SER A 111 4.33 -6.00 13.40
CA SER A 111 3.64 -5.29 14.48
C SER A 111 2.24 -5.84 14.75
N LEU A 112 1.51 -6.32 13.72
CA LEU A 112 0.23 -7.02 13.90
C LEU A 112 0.44 -8.36 14.61
N VAL A 113 1.46 -9.12 14.22
CA VAL A 113 1.81 -10.40 14.88
C VAL A 113 2.11 -10.17 16.36
N GLU A 114 2.98 -9.22 16.67
CA GLU A 114 3.34 -8.87 18.05
C GLU A 114 2.10 -8.45 18.87
N ALA A 115 1.27 -7.56 18.31
CA ALA A 115 0.04 -7.10 18.96
C ALA A 115 -0.98 -8.23 19.18
N SER A 116 -1.02 -9.23 18.31
CA SER A 116 -1.89 -10.40 18.43
C SER A 116 -1.40 -11.35 19.50
N VAL A 117 -0.11 -11.70 19.48
CA VAL A 117 0.53 -12.58 20.47
C VAL A 117 0.42 -12.02 21.88
N SER A 118 0.64 -10.70 22.06
CA SER A 118 0.51 -10.03 23.36
C SER A 118 -0.91 -10.11 23.95
N ARG A 119 -1.92 -10.46 23.12
CA ARG A 119 -3.32 -10.69 23.52
C ARG A 119 -3.68 -12.17 23.61
N GLY A 120 -2.70 -13.07 23.47
CA GLY A 120 -2.92 -14.51 23.47
C GLY A 120 -3.55 -15.06 22.17
N LEU A 121 -3.53 -14.27 21.09
CA LEU A 121 -4.02 -14.66 19.76
C LEU A 121 -2.85 -15.19 18.92
N GLY A 122 -2.65 -16.50 18.93
CA GLY A 122 -1.47 -17.14 18.30
C GLY A 122 -1.61 -17.48 16.80
N GLY A 123 -2.77 -17.26 16.19
CA GLY A 123 -3.10 -17.75 14.84
C GLY A 123 -2.19 -17.28 13.70
N ILE A 124 -1.39 -16.21 13.92
CA ILE A 124 -0.43 -15.68 12.93
C ILE A 124 1.00 -15.65 13.46
N ALA A 125 1.24 -16.23 14.64
CA ALA A 125 2.56 -16.18 15.31
C ALA A 125 3.67 -16.85 14.47
N GLY A 126 3.37 -17.95 13.77
CA GLY A 126 4.30 -18.63 12.89
C GLY A 126 4.74 -17.82 11.68
N MET A 127 4.06 -16.72 11.38
CA MET A 127 4.37 -15.84 10.27
C MET A 127 5.10 -14.55 10.73
N SER A 128 5.66 -14.53 11.95
CA SER A 128 6.51 -13.43 12.43
C SER A 128 7.75 -13.28 11.57
N GLY A 129 8.23 -12.04 11.41
CA GLY A 129 9.40 -11.70 10.62
C GLY A 129 9.13 -11.56 9.12
N ILE A 130 7.91 -11.80 8.62
CA ILE A 130 7.58 -11.47 7.23
C ILE A 130 7.58 -9.95 7.08
N PRO A 131 8.41 -9.38 6.20
CA PRO A 131 8.51 -7.94 6.06
C PRO A 131 7.35 -7.36 5.27
N GLY A 132 7.01 -6.09 5.54
CA GLY A 132 6.04 -5.33 4.77
C GLY A 132 4.73 -5.09 5.52
N THR A 133 3.67 -4.80 4.77
CA THR A 133 2.37 -4.39 5.31
C THR A 133 1.33 -5.48 5.15
N VAL A 134 0.28 -5.42 5.97
CA VAL A 134 -0.86 -6.35 5.94
C VAL A 134 -1.48 -6.44 4.54
N GLY A 135 -1.69 -5.32 3.85
CA GLY A 135 -2.21 -5.33 2.48
C GLY A 135 -1.29 -6.04 1.49
N GLY A 136 0.04 -5.84 1.63
CA GLY A 136 1.03 -6.58 0.84
C GLY A 136 1.02 -8.08 1.14
N ALA A 137 0.93 -8.45 2.41
CA ALA A 137 0.85 -9.84 2.85
C ALA A 137 -0.43 -10.54 2.33
N VAL A 138 -1.58 -9.85 2.35
CA VAL A 138 -2.84 -10.36 1.77
C VAL A 138 -2.74 -10.52 0.25
N CYS A 139 -2.24 -9.49 -0.44
CA CYS A 139 -2.09 -9.51 -1.90
C CYS A 139 -1.19 -10.65 -2.40
N GLY A 140 -0.08 -10.87 -1.71
CA GLY A 140 0.90 -11.91 -2.05
C GLY A 140 0.59 -13.27 -1.42
N ASN A 141 -0.48 -13.39 -0.64
CA ASN A 141 -0.75 -14.55 0.21
C ASN A 141 0.51 -14.99 0.96
N ALA A 142 1.15 -14.03 1.65
CA ALA A 142 2.40 -14.27 2.34
C ALA A 142 2.26 -15.44 3.33
N GLY A 143 3.31 -16.22 3.46
CA GLY A 143 3.29 -17.38 4.34
C GLY A 143 4.68 -17.80 4.77
N ALA A 144 4.74 -18.54 5.87
CA ALA A 144 5.95 -19.13 6.41
C ALA A 144 5.60 -20.42 7.17
N TYR A 145 6.52 -21.37 7.16
CA TYR A 145 6.41 -22.63 7.93
C TYR A 145 5.12 -23.42 7.70
N GLY A 146 4.55 -23.35 6.49
CA GLY A 146 3.33 -24.08 6.12
C GLY A 146 2.02 -23.37 6.45
N GLU A 147 2.06 -22.17 7.00
CA GLU A 147 0.91 -21.29 7.22
C GLU A 147 0.91 -20.15 6.21
N SER A 148 -0.27 -19.64 5.85
CA SER A 148 -0.42 -18.48 4.96
C SER A 148 -1.47 -17.51 5.48
N VAL A 149 -1.38 -16.25 5.02
CA VAL A 149 -2.32 -15.20 5.38
C VAL A 149 -3.74 -15.58 4.97
N GLY A 150 -3.91 -16.22 3.81
CA GLY A 150 -5.21 -16.67 3.31
C GLY A 150 -5.94 -17.64 4.24
N ASP A 151 -5.21 -18.42 5.05
CA ASP A 151 -5.80 -19.34 6.02
C ASP A 151 -6.42 -18.60 7.22
N ARG A 152 -6.14 -17.32 7.38
CA ARG A 152 -6.54 -16.47 8.53
C ARG A 152 -7.46 -15.32 8.17
N VAL A 153 -7.50 -14.93 6.89
CA VAL A 153 -8.34 -13.83 6.42
C VAL A 153 -9.81 -14.24 6.43
N ILE A 154 -10.64 -13.45 7.10
CA ILE A 154 -12.10 -13.63 7.13
C ILE A 154 -12.74 -12.83 6.00
N SER A 155 -12.32 -11.56 5.83
CA SER A 155 -12.86 -10.68 4.80
C SER A 155 -11.87 -9.58 4.45
N VAL A 156 -12.00 -9.00 3.26
CA VAL A 156 -11.21 -7.86 2.79
C VAL A 156 -12.15 -6.80 2.24
N SER A 157 -12.02 -5.56 2.73
CA SER A 157 -12.69 -4.41 2.12
C SER A 157 -11.84 -3.88 0.97
N VAL A 158 -12.46 -3.71 -0.21
CA VAL A 158 -11.79 -3.22 -1.43
C VAL A 158 -12.48 -1.97 -1.97
N VAL A 159 -11.76 -1.17 -2.77
CA VAL A 159 -12.26 0.04 -3.43
C VAL A 159 -12.20 -0.14 -4.94
#